data_35f5242f8379239ae11fcae6098f0518
#
_entry.id   35f5242f8379239ae11fcae6098f0518
#
_cell.length_a   1.000
_cell.length_b   1.000
_cell.length_c   1.000
_cell.angle_alpha   90.00
_cell.angle_beta   90.00
_cell.angle_gamma   90.00
#
_symmetry.space_group_name_H-M   'P 1'
#
loop_
_entity.id
_entity.type
_entity.pdbx_description
1 polymer ?
#
loop_
_entity_poly.entity_id
_entity_poly.type
_entity_poly.pdbx_seq_one_letter_code
_entity_poly.pdbx_strand_id
1 'polypeptide(L)'
;MNRVCSIFSQLLKLFPRLEFEALVQQHKGERHARGFTCWDQFVAMLFCQLGGAQSLREICGGLAATEGKLKHLGVARAPLRSTLSYANQHRPWQLYESVFHQLRERCEAVVGSRKKFRFRNKLVSMDSTSIDLCASLFDWSRYKRTKGAAKVHLLLDHHGYLPSFACITDGKTSDIQVARQFQFAPGTVVVMDRAYVDYDWWQRLTQQGVFFVTRFKSDLRHEVVEERAVPQNRNIRADQVVRLSAITKAGAQSTLYRRIVLWVEDKQEEMAFFTNHLDWGATTVTSVYKDRWQIESFFKSVKQLLRVKTFVGTSPNALKTQIWTALIALLLLKYLQLRSTFGWSLSNLCALLRQQLFVYRDLFPWLNDPFQPPPALADWHDRQLTLEWSAS
;
A
#
# COMPACT_ATOMS: atom_id res chain seq x y z
N MET A 1 29.96 -8.74 -22.55
CA MET A 1 29.18 -9.67 -21.69
C MET A 1 28.26 -8.88 -20.79
N ASN A 2 26.96 -8.83 -21.09
CA ASN A 2 25.99 -8.30 -20.15
C ASN A 2 25.94 -9.23 -18.94
N ARG A 3 26.51 -8.80 -17.80
CA ARG A 3 26.43 -9.57 -16.56
C ARG A 3 24.98 -9.46 -16.08
N VAL A 4 24.17 -10.46 -16.38
CA VAL A 4 22.81 -10.59 -15.86
C VAL A 4 22.92 -10.73 -14.33
N CYS A 5 22.32 -9.80 -13.59
CA CYS A 5 22.24 -9.87 -12.13
C CYS A 5 20.97 -10.62 -11.72
N SER A 6 20.90 -11.07 -10.46
CA SER A 6 19.66 -11.65 -9.94
C SER A 6 18.50 -10.65 -10.02
N ILE A 7 17.28 -11.14 -10.15
CA ILE A 7 16.07 -10.30 -10.15
C ILE A 7 16.05 -9.39 -8.91
N PHE A 8 16.38 -9.92 -7.72
CA PHE A 8 16.41 -9.13 -6.50
C PHE A 8 17.43 -7.98 -6.58
N SER A 9 18.62 -8.22 -7.13
CA SER A 9 19.60 -7.15 -7.35
C SER A 9 19.08 -6.06 -8.29
N GLN A 10 18.31 -6.43 -9.32
CA GLN A 10 17.71 -5.47 -10.24
C GLN A 10 16.57 -4.68 -9.57
N LEU A 11 15.77 -5.30 -8.69
CA LEU A 11 14.77 -4.60 -7.88
C LEU A 11 15.41 -3.57 -6.96
N LEU A 12 16.54 -3.89 -6.34
CA LEU A 12 17.26 -2.97 -5.45
C LEU A 12 17.81 -1.74 -6.18
N LYS A 13 18.01 -1.78 -7.52
CA LYS A 13 18.38 -0.60 -8.31
C LYS A 13 17.29 0.47 -8.35
N LEU A 14 16.04 0.12 -8.01
CA LEU A 14 14.95 1.09 -7.83
C LEU A 14 15.12 1.94 -6.58
N PHE A 15 16.08 1.62 -5.74
CA PHE A 15 16.47 2.36 -4.53
C PHE A 15 17.94 2.82 -4.69
N PRO A 16 18.22 3.96 -5.38
CA PRO A 16 19.58 4.42 -5.57
C PRO A 16 20.32 4.62 -4.26
N ARG A 17 21.53 4.10 -4.19
CA ARG A 17 22.33 4.09 -2.97
C ARG A 17 22.55 5.48 -2.39
N LEU A 18 22.87 6.47 -3.22
CA LEU A 18 23.13 7.83 -2.77
C LEU A 18 21.89 8.48 -2.15
N GLU A 19 20.70 8.27 -2.75
CA GLU A 19 19.45 8.77 -2.19
C GLU A 19 19.12 8.07 -0.87
N PHE A 20 19.31 6.76 -0.80
CA PHE A 20 19.11 6.00 0.43
C PHE A 20 20.07 6.46 1.53
N GLU A 21 21.34 6.67 1.22
CA GLU A 21 22.34 7.18 2.15
C GLU A 21 22.01 8.58 2.66
N ALA A 22 21.49 9.47 1.80
CA ALA A 22 20.99 10.78 2.23
C ALA A 22 19.85 10.67 3.25
N LEU A 23 18.91 9.75 3.05
CA LEU A 23 17.85 9.47 4.03
C LEU A 23 18.41 8.89 5.34
N VAL A 24 19.41 7.99 5.26
CA VAL A 24 20.08 7.44 6.45
C VAL A 24 20.71 8.55 7.28
N GLN A 25 21.35 9.51 6.63
CA GLN A 25 21.95 10.69 7.31
C GLN A 25 20.87 11.59 7.91
N GLN A 26 19.82 11.90 7.16
CA GLN A 26 18.68 12.70 7.61
C GLN A 26 18.05 12.12 8.89
N HIS A 27 17.84 10.82 8.93
CA HIS A 27 17.24 10.13 10.07
C HIS A 27 18.25 9.65 11.11
N LYS A 28 19.56 9.93 10.93
CA LYS A 28 20.65 9.47 11.83
C LYS A 28 20.61 7.96 12.06
N GLY A 29 20.27 7.18 11.02
CA GLY A 29 19.97 5.75 11.11
C GLY A 29 21.18 4.88 11.48
N GLU A 30 22.41 5.36 11.23
CA GLU A 30 23.68 4.64 11.50
C GLU A 30 24.47 5.20 12.66
N ARG A 31 23.83 6.04 13.50
CA ARG A 31 24.50 6.54 14.71
C ARG A 31 24.91 5.35 15.58
N HIS A 32 26.24 5.23 15.84
CA HIS A 32 26.87 4.11 16.58
C HIS A 32 26.78 2.72 15.91
N ALA A 33 26.42 2.64 14.62
CA ALA A 33 26.43 1.36 13.88
C ALA A 33 27.87 0.86 13.64
N ARG A 34 28.08 -0.46 13.85
CA ARG A 34 29.36 -1.12 13.57
C ARG A 34 29.13 -2.28 12.61
N GLY A 35 29.57 -2.13 11.37
CA GLY A 35 29.66 -3.22 10.39
C GLY A 35 28.33 -3.75 9.81
N PHE A 36 27.16 -3.43 10.39
CA PHE A 36 25.84 -3.74 9.84
C PHE A 36 25.13 -2.43 9.51
N THR A 37 24.99 -2.14 8.23
CA THR A 37 24.45 -0.85 7.73
C THR A 37 22.93 -0.80 7.72
N CYS A 38 22.34 0.40 7.55
CA CYS A 38 20.92 0.55 7.28
C CYS A 38 20.51 -0.10 5.96
N TRP A 39 21.41 -0.14 4.98
CA TRP A 39 21.18 -0.86 3.73
C TRP A 39 21.06 -2.37 3.95
N ASP A 40 21.98 -2.96 4.74
CA ASP A 40 21.91 -4.39 5.06
C ASP A 40 20.58 -4.74 5.73
N GLN A 41 20.12 -3.88 6.67
CA GLN A 41 18.81 -4.03 7.31
C GLN A 41 17.68 -3.90 6.29
N PHE A 42 17.72 -2.89 5.41
CA PHE A 42 16.70 -2.68 4.37
C PHE A 42 16.59 -3.87 3.44
N VAL A 43 17.73 -4.38 2.92
CA VAL A 43 17.76 -5.58 2.07
C VAL A 43 17.18 -6.79 2.80
N ALA A 44 17.55 -7.00 4.07
CA ALA A 44 17.03 -8.10 4.87
C ALA A 44 15.52 -8.00 5.10
N MET A 45 15.01 -6.81 5.40
CA MET A 45 13.59 -6.58 5.63
C MET A 45 12.78 -6.64 4.33
N LEU A 46 13.30 -6.14 3.21
CA LEU A 46 12.67 -6.27 1.91
C LEU A 46 12.64 -7.73 1.44
N PHE A 47 13.71 -8.50 1.67
CA PHE A 47 13.73 -9.95 1.45
C PHE A 47 12.67 -10.66 2.32
N CYS A 48 12.49 -10.24 3.57
CA CYS A 48 11.43 -10.78 4.42
C CYS A 48 10.06 -10.73 3.73
N GLN A 49 9.72 -9.59 3.11
CA GLN A 49 8.42 -9.40 2.46
C GLN A 49 8.34 -10.16 1.13
N LEU A 50 9.30 -9.95 0.24
CA LEU A 50 9.29 -10.53 -1.10
C LEU A 50 9.54 -12.05 -1.07
N GLY A 51 10.46 -12.52 -0.25
CA GLY A 51 10.76 -13.94 -0.06
C GLY A 51 9.73 -14.68 0.80
N GLY A 52 8.90 -13.93 1.54
CA GLY A 52 7.86 -14.49 2.42
C GLY A 52 8.42 -15.15 3.68
N ALA A 53 9.59 -14.73 4.15
CA ALA A 53 10.17 -15.20 5.40
C ALA A 53 9.32 -14.81 6.61
N GLN A 54 9.14 -15.73 7.56
CA GLN A 54 8.22 -15.56 8.68
C GLN A 54 8.92 -15.33 10.02
N SER A 55 10.24 -15.45 10.05
CA SER A 55 11.05 -15.30 11.26
C SER A 55 12.42 -14.69 10.96
N LEU A 56 13.04 -14.10 11.97
CA LEU A 56 14.44 -13.65 11.86
C LEU A 56 15.38 -14.78 11.44
N ARG A 57 15.08 -16.02 11.84
CA ARG A 57 15.88 -17.19 11.46
C ARG A 57 15.79 -17.44 9.96
N GLU A 58 14.60 -17.38 9.40
CA GLU A 58 14.38 -17.56 7.97
C GLU A 58 14.99 -16.42 7.13
N ILE A 59 14.88 -15.17 7.61
CA ILE A 59 15.53 -14.02 6.95
C ILE A 59 17.06 -14.23 6.89
N CYS A 60 17.67 -14.47 8.05
CA CYS A 60 19.12 -14.61 8.15
C CYS A 60 19.63 -15.87 7.41
N GLY A 61 18.93 -17.00 7.58
CA GLY A 61 19.26 -18.27 6.92
C GLY A 61 19.06 -18.20 5.41
N GLY A 62 17.94 -17.61 4.94
CA GLY A 62 17.67 -17.45 3.52
C GLY A 62 18.69 -16.56 2.83
N LEU A 63 19.13 -15.48 3.46
CA LEU A 63 20.22 -14.64 2.93
C LEU A 63 21.56 -15.36 2.99
N ALA A 64 21.86 -16.10 4.05
CA ALA A 64 23.10 -16.87 4.17
C ALA A 64 23.22 -17.96 3.09
N ALA A 65 22.10 -18.60 2.74
CA ALA A 65 22.03 -19.65 1.73
C ALA A 65 22.24 -19.15 0.28
N THR A 66 22.44 -17.85 0.05
CA THR A 66 22.59 -17.29 -1.31
C THR A 66 24.00 -17.43 -1.90
N GLU A 67 24.91 -18.14 -1.24
CA GLU A 67 26.22 -18.56 -1.76
C GLU A 67 27.00 -17.45 -2.48
N GLY A 68 27.34 -16.38 -1.76
CA GLY A 68 28.13 -15.26 -2.31
C GLY A 68 27.34 -14.25 -3.16
N LYS A 69 26.07 -14.49 -3.47
CA LYS A 69 25.21 -13.54 -4.23
C LYS A 69 24.89 -12.25 -3.47
N LEU A 70 25.13 -12.21 -2.14
CA LEU A 70 24.92 -11.03 -1.30
C LEU A 70 25.71 -9.80 -1.78
N LYS A 71 26.92 -9.98 -2.32
CA LYS A 71 27.73 -8.88 -2.87
C LYS A 71 27.00 -8.14 -4.00
N HIS A 72 26.21 -8.84 -4.81
CA HIS A 72 25.39 -8.22 -5.86
C HIS A 72 24.21 -7.42 -5.31
N LEU A 73 23.82 -7.65 -4.04
CA LEU A 73 22.82 -6.88 -3.33
C LEU A 73 23.44 -5.67 -2.59
N GLY A 74 24.76 -5.51 -2.63
CA GLY A 74 25.51 -4.51 -1.86
C GLY A 74 25.58 -4.85 -0.36
N VAL A 75 25.51 -6.14 -0.01
CA VAL A 75 25.55 -6.67 1.37
C VAL A 75 26.83 -7.52 1.51
N ALA A 76 27.65 -7.23 2.51
CA ALA A 76 28.91 -7.93 2.69
C ALA A 76 28.72 -9.37 3.22
N ARG A 77 27.78 -9.55 4.16
CA ARG A 77 27.47 -10.85 4.79
C ARG A 77 26.02 -10.88 5.29
N ALA A 78 25.48 -12.08 5.41
CA ALA A 78 24.16 -12.26 6.00
C ALA A 78 24.13 -11.77 7.46
N PRO A 79 23.05 -11.14 7.90
CA PRO A 79 22.94 -10.64 9.28
C PRO A 79 22.84 -11.79 10.29
N LEU A 80 23.37 -11.56 11.49
CA LEU A 80 23.03 -12.38 12.65
C LEU A 80 21.65 -11.99 13.17
N ARG A 81 20.90 -12.94 13.73
CA ARG A 81 19.55 -12.71 14.27
C ARG A 81 19.54 -11.60 15.33
N SER A 82 20.50 -11.61 16.26
CA SER A 82 20.63 -10.59 17.31
C SER A 82 20.86 -9.20 16.71
N THR A 83 21.73 -9.11 15.71
CA THR A 83 22.06 -7.85 15.03
C THR A 83 20.85 -7.27 14.29
N LEU A 84 20.12 -8.11 13.54
CA LEU A 84 18.90 -7.68 12.82
C LEU A 84 17.79 -7.30 13.79
N SER A 85 17.61 -8.08 14.87
CA SER A 85 16.64 -7.78 15.93
C SER A 85 16.95 -6.43 16.60
N TYR A 86 18.21 -6.21 16.99
CA TYR A 86 18.64 -4.95 17.58
C TYR A 86 18.41 -3.76 16.62
N ALA A 87 18.78 -3.89 15.36
CA ALA A 87 18.56 -2.86 14.36
C ALA A 87 17.07 -2.53 14.19
N ASN A 88 16.19 -3.54 14.10
CA ASN A 88 14.74 -3.33 14.00
C ASN A 88 14.15 -2.64 15.24
N GLN A 89 14.75 -2.84 16.40
CA GLN A 89 14.29 -2.22 17.65
C GLN A 89 14.75 -0.76 17.81
N HIS A 90 15.96 -0.41 17.35
CA HIS A 90 16.60 0.85 17.72
C HIS A 90 16.77 1.84 16.55
N ARG A 91 16.84 1.38 15.29
CA ARG A 91 16.99 2.28 14.15
C ARG A 91 15.65 2.94 13.79
N PRO A 92 15.65 4.22 13.40
CA PRO A 92 14.43 4.97 13.17
C PRO A 92 13.60 4.35 12.03
N TRP A 93 12.37 3.96 12.33
CA TRP A 93 11.40 3.46 11.35
C TRP A 93 11.02 4.51 10.29
N GLN A 94 11.20 5.80 10.61
CA GLN A 94 10.93 6.92 9.72
C GLN A 94 11.80 6.88 8.44
N LEU A 95 12.97 6.23 8.51
CA LEU A 95 13.76 5.94 7.31
C LEU A 95 12.93 5.18 6.25
N TYR A 96 12.19 4.16 6.69
CA TYR A 96 11.37 3.35 5.78
C TYR A 96 10.17 4.12 5.26
N GLU A 97 9.57 5.00 6.04
CA GLU A 97 8.54 5.93 5.60
C GLU A 97 9.05 6.84 4.48
N SER A 98 10.24 7.42 4.64
CA SER A 98 10.86 8.26 3.61
C SER A 98 11.20 7.48 2.33
N VAL A 99 11.70 6.24 2.46
CA VAL A 99 11.93 5.34 1.31
C VAL A 99 10.63 5.03 0.57
N PHE A 100 9.54 4.80 1.31
CA PHE A 100 8.21 4.60 0.73
C PHE A 100 7.77 5.81 -0.10
N HIS A 101 7.92 7.02 0.42
CA HIS A 101 7.53 8.25 -0.30
C HIS A 101 8.35 8.46 -1.57
N GLN A 102 9.66 8.23 -1.54
CA GLN A 102 10.51 8.29 -2.75
C GLN A 102 10.08 7.26 -3.81
N LEU A 103 9.78 6.03 -3.41
CA LEU A 103 9.31 5.02 -4.35
C LEU A 103 7.92 5.37 -4.90
N ARG A 104 7.04 5.96 -4.09
CA ARG A 104 5.73 6.44 -4.51
C ARG A 104 5.84 7.48 -5.63
N GLU A 105 6.73 8.46 -5.50
CA GLU A 105 6.97 9.48 -6.54
C GLU A 105 7.40 8.83 -7.87
N ARG A 106 8.23 7.80 -7.81
CA ARG A 106 8.61 7.02 -9.00
C ARG A 106 7.44 6.25 -9.61
N CYS A 107 6.56 5.72 -8.79
CA CYS A 107 5.34 5.09 -9.26
C CYS A 107 4.43 6.08 -9.95
N GLU A 108 4.24 7.28 -9.36
CA GLU A 108 3.42 8.35 -9.95
C GLU A 108 3.94 8.78 -11.33
N ALA A 109 5.25 8.83 -11.51
CA ALA A 109 5.87 9.19 -12.79
C ALA A 109 5.61 8.15 -13.92
N VAL A 110 5.28 6.91 -13.58
CA VAL A 110 4.99 5.85 -14.57
C VAL A 110 3.50 5.57 -14.73
N VAL A 111 2.65 6.18 -13.90
CA VAL A 111 1.20 6.10 -14.10
C VAL A 111 0.83 6.86 -15.37
N GLY A 112 0.29 6.15 -16.35
CA GLY A 112 -0.13 6.76 -17.62
C GLY A 112 -1.27 7.77 -17.43
N SER A 113 -1.50 8.61 -18.44
CA SER A 113 -2.56 9.63 -18.44
C SER A 113 -3.99 9.06 -18.40
N ARG A 114 -4.16 7.77 -18.60
CA ARG A 114 -5.46 7.12 -18.70
C ARG A 114 -6.16 7.08 -17.35
N LYS A 115 -7.17 7.93 -17.18
CA LYS A 115 -8.03 7.96 -16.00
C LYS A 115 -9.26 7.08 -16.18
N LYS A 116 -9.72 6.42 -15.12
CA LYS A 116 -10.97 5.64 -15.13
C LYS A 116 -12.20 6.55 -15.27
N PHE A 117 -12.16 7.70 -14.61
CA PHE A 117 -13.24 8.68 -14.63
C PHE A 117 -12.88 9.88 -15.51
N ARG A 118 -13.88 10.46 -16.18
CA ARG A 118 -13.69 11.58 -17.12
C ARG A 118 -13.56 12.94 -16.43
N PHE A 119 -13.90 13.06 -15.15
CA PHE A 119 -13.77 14.33 -14.41
C PHE A 119 -12.30 14.64 -14.07
N ARG A 120 -12.01 15.92 -13.84
CA ARG A 120 -10.63 16.40 -13.58
C ARG A 120 -10.22 16.31 -12.11
N ASN A 121 -11.18 16.20 -11.20
CA ASN A 121 -10.94 16.13 -9.76
C ASN A 121 -9.95 15.03 -9.39
N LYS A 122 -9.08 15.33 -8.44
CA LYS A 122 -8.31 14.27 -7.76
C LYS A 122 -9.28 13.42 -6.95
N LEU A 123 -9.22 12.11 -7.11
CA LEU A 123 -10.08 11.16 -6.41
C LEU A 123 -9.23 10.29 -5.49
N VAL A 124 -9.56 10.28 -4.20
CA VAL A 124 -8.88 9.47 -3.20
C VAL A 124 -9.90 8.69 -2.37
N SER A 125 -9.63 7.42 -2.11
CA SER A 125 -10.35 6.65 -1.10
C SER A 125 -9.60 6.71 0.22
N MET A 126 -10.35 6.85 1.31
CA MET A 126 -9.83 6.83 2.66
C MET A 126 -10.44 5.67 3.43
N ASP A 127 -9.59 4.88 4.07
CA ASP A 127 -10.02 3.77 4.93
C ASP A 127 -8.91 3.38 5.89
N SER A 128 -9.23 2.53 6.86
CA SER A 128 -8.26 1.94 7.79
C SER A 128 -8.42 0.44 7.87
N THR A 129 -7.32 -0.21 8.25
CA THR A 129 -7.36 -1.65 8.52
C THR A 129 -6.65 -1.97 9.82
N SER A 130 -7.26 -2.84 10.62
CA SER A 130 -6.64 -3.34 11.84
C SER A 130 -5.74 -4.54 11.53
N ILE A 131 -4.60 -4.55 12.18
CA ILE A 131 -3.65 -5.65 12.21
C ILE A 131 -3.68 -6.23 13.61
N ASP A 132 -4.21 -7.43 13.75
CA ASP A 132 -4.31 -8.11 15.04
C ASP A 132 -2.92 -8.49 15.55
N LEU A 133 -2.65 -8.19 16.80
CA LEU A 133 -1.39 -8.49 17.48
C LEU A 133 -1.66 -9.38 18.71
N CYS A 134 -0.75 -10.29 19.00
CA CYS A 134 -0.82 -11.08 20.22
C CYS A 134 -0.58 -10.19 21.44
N ALA A 135 -1.58 -10.00 22.29
CA ALA A 135 -1.50 -9.08 23.43
C ALA A 135 -0.38 -9.43 24.44
N SER A 136 0.00 -10.71 24.53
CA SER A 136 1.11 -11.14 25.40
C SER A 136 2.50 -10.77 24.86
N LEU A 137 2.62 -10.55 23.55
CA LEU A 137 3.87 -10.17 22.89
C LEU A 137 3.97 -8.65 22.62
N PHE A 138 2.84 -7.95 22.60
CA PHE A 138 2.74 -6.53 22.25
C PHE A 138 1.98 -5.76 23.33
N ASP A 139 2.50 -5.68 24.53
CA ASP A 139 1.86 -5.03 25.69
C ASP A 139 1.42 -3.58 25.42
N TRP A 140 2.17 -2.85 24.62
CA TRP A 140 1.88 -1.46 24.26
C TRP A 140 0.66 -1.30 23.33
N SER A 141 0.25 -2.37 22.63
CA SER A 141 -0.84 -2.34 21.63
C SER A 141 -2.18 -2.84 22.18
N ARG A 142 -2.31 -3.05 23.48
CA ARG A 142 -3.50 -3.63 24.10
C ARG A 142 -4.75 -2.82 23.75
N TYR A 143 -5.63 -3.40 22.94
CA TYR A 143 -6.92 -2.85 22.56
C TYR A 143 -8.05 -3.34 23.49
N LYS A 144 -8.01 -4.61 23.87
CA LYS A 144 -8.89 -5.26 24.86
C LYS A 144 -8.01 -6.11 25.78
N ARG A 145 -8.61 -6.64 26.91
CA ARG A 145 -7.88 -7.44 27.89
C ARG A 145 -7.01 -8.56 27.28
N THR A 146 -7.39 -9.11 26.11
CA THR A 146 -6.73 -10.26 25.46
C THR A 146 -6.25 -10.01 24.04
N LYS A 147 -6.51 -8.81 23.47
CA LYS A 147 -6.16 -8.50 22.07
C LYS A 147 -5.40 -7.20 21.96
N GLY A 148 -4.27 -7.24 21.25
CA GLY A 148 -3.57 -6.06 20.76
C GLY A 148 -3.95 -5.79 19.30
N ALA A 149 -3.86 -4.54 18.86
CA ALA A 149 -4.02 -4.18 17.46
C ALA A 149 -3.19 -2.94 17.13
N ALA A 150 -2.65 -2.91 15.91
CA ALA A 150 -2.20 -1.70 15.24
C ALA A 150 -3.18 -1.38 14.11
N LYS A 151 -3.42 -0.10 13.86
CA LYS A 151 -4.21 0.35 12.70
C LYS A 151 -3.31 0.99 11.66
N VAL A 152 -3.58 0.66 10.41
CA VAL A 152 -2.98 1.34 9.25
C VAL A 152 -4.08 2.13 8.57
N HIS A 153 -3.99 3.45 8.64
CA HIS A 153 -4.85 4.39 7.93
C HIS A 153 -4.21 4.72 6.58
N LEU A 154 -5.00 4.74 5.53
CA LEU A 154 -4.50 4.89 4.17
C LEU A 154 -5.37 5.85 3.36
N LEU A 155 -4.71 6.66 2.53
CA LEU A 155 -5.31 7.31 1.39
C LEU A 155 -4.83 6.60 0.12
N LEU A 156 -5.78 6.10 -0.69
CA LEU A 156 -5.50 5.47 -1.97
C LEU A 156 -5.91 6.42 -3.09
N ASP A 157 -4.95 6.89 -3.88
CA ASP A 157 -5.23 7.67 -5.09
C ASP A 157 -5.77 6.75 -6.18
N HIS A 158 -6.91 7.08 -6.76
CA HIS A 158 -7.52 6.29 -7.83
C HIS A 158 -6.77 6.40 -9.16
N HIS A 159 -5.85 7.35 -9.30
CA HIS A 159 -4.94 7.40 -10.42
C HIS A 159 -3.78 6.42 -10.18
N GLY A 160 -3.88 5.25 -10.81
CA GLY A 160 -2.94 4.14 -10.62
C GLY A 160 -3.18 3.27 -9.38
N TYR A 161 -4.15 3.62 -8.54
CA TYR A 161 -4.41 2.96 -7.26
C TYR A 161 -3.17 2.86 -6.37
N LEU A 162 -2.49 4.01 -6.24
CA LEU A 162 -1.29 4.16 -5.42
C LEU A 162 -1.63 4.69 -4.03
N PRO A 163 -0.99 4.18 -2.97
CA PRO A 163 -1.13 4.77 -1.65
C PRO A 163 -0.48 6.15 -1.62
N SER A 164 -1.28 7.19 -1.43
CA SER A 164 -0.80 8.58 -1.38
C SER A 164 -0.37 9.00 0.03
N PHE A 165 -0.92 8.33 1.04
CA PHE A 165 -0.57 8.52 2.44
C PHE A 165 -0.83 7.24 3.23
N ALA A 166 0.03 6.99 4.24
CA ALA A 166 -0.19 5.95 5.24
C ALA A 166 0.21 6.46 6.63
N CYS A 167 -0.55 6.07 7.66
CA CYS A 167 -0.25 6.36 9.06
C CYS A 167 -0.52 5.12 9.90
N ILE A 168 0.38 4.84 10.84
CA ILE A 168 0.29 3.67 11.73
C ILE A 168 0.00 4.17 13.14
N THR A 169 -1.15 3.76 13.69
CA THR A 169 -1.58 4.09 15.05
C THR A 169 -1.81 2.83 15.90
N ASP A 170 -2.06 3.02 17.18
CA ASP A 170 -2.59 1.94 18.00
C ASP A 170 -4.04 1.59 17.62
N GLY A 171 -4.52 0.44 18.06
CA GLY A 171 -5.88 -0.02 17.77
C GLY A 171 -6.99 0.79 18.44
N LYS A 172 -6.66 1.69 19.39
CA LYS A 172 -7.63 2.53 20.12
C LYS A 172 -7.94 3.82 19.39
N THR A 173 -7.02 4.31 18.56
CA THR A 173 -7.16 5.55 17.81
C THR A 173 -8.36 5.44 16.87
N SER A 174 -9.31 6.37 16.96
CA SER A 174 -10.48 6.38 16.08
C SER A 174 -10.11 6.87 14.69
N ASP A 175 -10.78 6.31 13.67
CA ASP A 175 -10.51 6.64 12.28
C ASP A 175 -10.73 8.12 11.98
N ILE A 176 -11.76 8.71 12.58
CA ILE A 176 -12.10 10.13 12.40
C ILE A 176 -11.03 11.07 13.03
N GLN A 177 -10.37 10.67 14.12
CA GLN A 177 -9.28 11.48 14.68
C GLN A 177 -8.11 11.60 13.73
N VAL A 178 -7.78 10.53 13.02
CA VAL A 178 -6.73 10.54 11.99
C VAL A 178 -7.22 11.30 10.75
N ALA A 179 -8.46 11.04 10.31
CA ALA A 179 -9.05 11.70 9.14
C ALA A 179 -9.06 13.23 9.27
N ARG A 180 -9.32 13.76 10.45
CA ARG A 180 -9.31 15.22 10.72
C ARG A 180 -7.93 15.88 10.58
N GLN A 181 -6.84 15.11 10.56
CA GLN A 181 -5.48 15.60 10.39
C GLN A 181 -5.08 15.72 8.91
N PHE A 182 -5.85 15.07 8.00
CA PHE A 182 -5.57 15.18 6.58
C PHE A 182 -5.92 16.55 6.02
N GLN A 183 -5.03 17.05 5.19
CA GLN A 183 -5.23 18.24 4.39
C GLN A 183 -5.37 17.83 2.93
N PHE A 184 -6.44 18.29 2.29
CA PHE A 184 -6.71 18.03 0.89
C PHE A 184 -6.66 19.34 0.11
N ALA A 185 -6.13 19.29 -1.11
CA ALA A 185 -6.23 20.44 -2.03
C ALA A 185 -7.70 20.67 -2.42
N PRO A 186 -8.11 21.94 -2.62
CA PRO A 186 -9.44 22.26 -3.14
C PRO A 186 -9.74 21.49 -4.44
N GLY A 187 -10.97 21.06 -4.62
CA GLY A 187 -11.39 20.23 -5.75
C GLY A 187 -11.11 18.73 -5.59
N THR A 188 -10.40 18.29 -4.55
CA THR A 188 -10.23 16.84 -4.27
C THR A 188 -11.56 16.23 -3.86
N VAL A 189 -11.81 15.00 -4.32
CA VAL A 189 -12.96 14.18 -3.89
C VAL A 189 -12.46 13.04 -3.00
N VAL A 190 -12.95 13.00 -1.76
CA VAL A 190 -12.61 11.98 -0.78
C VAL A 190 -13.74 10.97 -0.66
N VAL A 191 -13.46 9.71 -0.97
CA VAL A 191 -14.44 8.62 -0.84
C VAL A 191 -14.13 7.87 0.46
N MET A 192 -15.16 7.72 1.29
CA MET A 192 -15.01 7.10 2.61
C MET A 192 -16.23 6.24 2.97
N ASP A 193 -16.06 5.35 3.91
CA ASP A 193 -17.16 4.57 4.42
C ASP A 193 -17.96 5.34 5.49
N ARG A 194 -19.06 4.74 6.00
CA ARG A 194 -19.92 5.35 7.01
C ARG A 194 -19.27 5.48 8.40
N ALA A 195 -18.08 4.90 8.62
CA ALA A 195 -17.35 5.06 9.89
C ALA A 195 -16.78 6.47 10.05
N TYR A 196 -16.63 7.20 8.94
CA TYR A 196 -16.11 8.57 8.91
C TYR A 196 -17.20 9.63 8.97
N VAL A 197 -18.40 9.30 9.44
CA VAL A 197 -19.49 10.27 9.62
C VAL A 197 -19.16 11.23 10.75
N ASP A 198 -18.90 12.49 10.39
CA ASP A 198 -18.63 13.59 11.30
C ASP A 198 -19.05 14.91 10.66
N TYR A 199 -20.09 15.53 11.17
CA TYR A 199 -20.72 16.71 10.56
C TYR A 199 -19.81 17.93 10.55
N ASP A 200 -19.07 18.19 11.64
CA ASP A 200 -18.14 19.30 11.74
C ASP A 200 -16.96 19.14 10.75
N TRP A 201 -16.53 17.91 10.53
CA TRP A 201 -15.49 17.63 9.57
C TRP A 201 -15.98 17.77 8.13
N TRP A 202 -17.18 17.28 7.81
CA TRP A 202 -17.81 17.45 6.49
C TRP A 202 -18.02 18.92 6.14
N GLN A 203 -18.45 19.73 7.13
CA GLN A 203 -18.59 21.18 6.94
C GLN A 203 -17.23 21.83 6.64
N ARG A 204 -16.17 21.46 7.37
CA ARG A 204 -14.81 21.96 7.08
C ARG A 204 -14.35 21.56 5.70
N LEU A 205 -14.52 20.31 5.27
CA LEU A 205 -14.20 19.86 3.93
C LEU A 205 -14.91 20.73 2.88
N THR A 206 -16.21 20.96 3.06
CA THR A 206 -17.02 21.77 2.14
C THR A 206 -16.52 23.20 2.09
N GLN A 207 -16.20 23.84 3.22
CA GLN A 207 -15.64 25.19 3.30
C GLN A 207 -14.26 25.30 2.63
N GLN A 208 -13.49 24.23 2.64
CA GLN A 208 -12.19 24.14 1.98
C GLN A 208 -12.30 23.82 0.47
N GLY A 209 -13.51 23.71 -0.08
CA GLY A 209 -13.72 23.32 -1.47
C GLY A 209 -13.37 21.86 -1.76
N VAL A 210 -13.36 21.01 -0.73
CA VAL A 210 -13.13 19.58 -0.83
C VAL A 210 -14.44 18.85 -0.88
N PHE A 211 -14.58 17.96 -1.86
CA PHE A 211 -15.77 17.13 -2.02
C PHE A 211 -15.61 15.79 -1.32
N PHE A 212 -16.73 15.17 -0.97
CA PHE A 212 -16.71 13.82 -0.44
C PHE A 212 -17.87 12.97 -0.97
N VAL A 213 -17.69 11.66 -0.96
CA VAL A 213 -18.74 10.67 -1.23
C VAL A 213 -18.69 9.60 -0.14
N THR A 214 -19.82 9.35 0.52
CA THR A 214 -19.95 8.34 1.58
C THR A 214 -21.29 7.64 1.52
N ARG A 215 -21.51 6.62 2.38
CA ARG A 215 -22.82 6.03 2.57
C ARG A 215 -23.65 6.88 3.52
N PHE A 216 -24.91 7.06 3.16
CA PHE A 216 -25.88 7.71 4.03
C PHE A 216 -26.24 6.79 5.21
N LYS A 217 -26.31 7.33 6.42
CA LYS A 217 -26.84 6.62 7.57
C LYS A 217 -28.35 6.81 7.66
N SER A 218 -29.10 5.72 7.91
CA SER A 218 -30.57 5.74 7.99
C SER A 218 -31.12 6.60 9.12
N ASP A 219 -30.31 6.80 10.18
CA ASP A 219 -30.68 7.63 11.35
C ASP A 219 -30.41 9.13 11.15
N LEU A 220 -29.88 9.53 9.99
CA LEU A 220 -29.53 10.91 9.69
C LEU A 220 -30.82 11.71 9.39
N ARG A 221 -31.23 12.61 10.31
CA ARG A 221 -32.36 13.49 10.10
C ARG A 221 -32.05 14.53 9.04
N HIS A 222 -32.92 14.65 8.04
CA HIS A 222 -32.74 15.56 6.91
C HIS A 222 -34.11 16.04 6.40
N GLU A 223 -34.08 17.19 5.76
CA GLU A 223 -35.18 17.78 5.00
C GLU A 223 -34.86 17.68 3.52
N VAL A 224 -35.79 17.22 2.71
CA VAL A 224 -35.65 17.24 1.25
C VAL A 224 -35.99 18.63 0.75
N VAL A 225 -35.03 19.30 0.11
CA VAL A 225 -35.17 20.65 -0.44
C VAL A 225 -35.57 20.61 -1.91
N GLU A 226 -35.06 19.61 -2.65
CA GLU A 226 -35.28 19.46 -4.10
C GLU A 226 -35.26 17.98 -4.47
N GLU A 227 -36.24 17.54 -5.25
CA GLU A 227 -36.22 16.23 -5.93
C GLU A 227 -35.66 16.40 -7.35
N ARG A 228 -34.70 15.59 -7.70
CA ARG A 228 -34.07 15.62 -9.03
C ARG A 228 -34.55 14.45 -9.90
N ALA A 229 -34.55 14.66 -11.21
CA ALA A 229 -34.86 13.61 -12.15
C ALA A 229 -33.87 12.45 -12.04
N VAL A 230 -34.36 11.23 -11.93
CA VAL A 230 -33.56 10.01 -11.87
C VAL A 230 -33.29 9.48 -13.28
N PRO A 231 -32.06 9.04 -13.59
CA PRO A 231 -31.75 8.42 -14.87
C PRO A 231 -32.53 7.11 -15.05
N GLN A 232 -33.17 6.95 -16.21
CA GLN A 232 -33.86 5.71 -16.55
C GLN A 232 -32.88 4.54 -16.70
N ASN A 233 -33.29 3.32 -16.36
CA ASN A 233 -32.51 2.08 -16.52
C ASN A 233 -31.15 2.05 -15.78
N ARG A 234 -31.04 2.73 -14.62
CA ARG A 234 -29.79 2.80 -13.83
C ARG A 234 -29.95 2.38 -12.36
N ASN A 235 -31.09 1.73 -12.03
CA ASN A 235 -31.40 1.30 -10.66
C ASN A 235 -31.36 2.41 -9.61
N ILE A 236 -31.37 3.68 -10.03
CA ILE A 236 -31.45 4.82 -9.13
C ILE A 236 -32.93 5.06 -8.80
N ARG A 237 -33.25 5.05 -7.51
CA ARG A 237 -34.60 5.19 -6.96
C ARG A 237 -34.93 6.61 -6.56
N ALA A 238 -33.93 7.36 -6.08
CA ALA A 238 -34.09 8.76 -5.69
C ALA A 238 -32.78 9.53 -5.89
N ASP A 239 -32.93 10.82 -6.20
CA ASP A 239 -31.83 11.79 -6.30
C ASP A 239 -32.34 13.12 -5.71
N GLN A 240 -31.87 13.47 -4.53
CA GLN A 240 -32.43 14.52 -3.69
C GLN A 240 -31.37 15.49 -3.24
N VAL A 241 -31.65 16.77 -3.28
CA VAL A 241 -30.91 17.79 -2.53
C VAL A 241 -31.51 17.87 -1.14
N VAL A 242 -30.71 17.73 -0.12
CA VAL A 242 -31.16 17.67 1.25
C VAL A 242 -30.39 18.65 2.14
N ARG A 243 -31.04 19.10 3.18
CA ARG A 243 -30.46 19.85 4.30
C ARG A 243 -30.45 18.96 5.53
N LEU A 244 -29.34 18.91 6.23
CA LEU A 244 -29.24 18.15 7.48
C LEU A 244 -29.88 18.93 8.61
N SER A 245 -30.69 18.26 9.43
CA SER A 245 -31.28 18.83 10.64
C SER A 245 -30.32 18.77 11.84
N ALA A 246 -29.07 18.36 11.64
CA ALA A 246 -28.08 18.28 12.70
C ALA A 246 -27.60 19.68 13.10
N ILE A 247 -27.54 19.92 14.39
CA ILE A 247 -26.87 21.10 14.96
C ILE A 247 -25.41 20.75 15.15
N THR A 248 -24.54 21.45 14.45
CA THR A 248 -23.08 21.35 14.66
C THR A 248 -22.65 22.28 15.79
N LYS A 249 -21.40 22.15 16.27
CA LYS A 249 -20.81 23.11 17.22
C LYS A 249 -20.79 24.55 16.70
N ALA A 250 -20.87 24.73 15.38
CA ALA A 250 -20.93 26.04 14.71
C ALA A 250 -22.35 26.56 14.48
N GLY A 251 -23.39 25.88 14.98
CA GLY A 251 -24.80 26.27 14.81
C GLY A 251 -25.56 25.45 13.76
N ALA A 252 -26.74 25.86 13.36
CA ALA A 252 -27.58 25.17 12.37
C ALA A 252 -26.87 25.15 11.00
N GLN A 253 -26.80 23.99 10.38
CA GLN A 253 -26.19 23.84 9.06
C GLN A 253 -27.10 24.41 7.97
N SER A 254 -26.61 25.41 7.22
CA SER A 254 -27.24 25.89 6.00
C SER A 254 -26.74 25.15 4.73
N THR A 255 -25.74 24.30 4.86
CA THR A 255 -25.11 23.61 3.73
C THR A 255 -26.06 22.58 3.11
N LEU A 256 -26.16 22.63 1.79
CA LEU A 256 -26.92 21.66 1.01
C LEU A 256 -26.01 20.47 0.65
N TYR A 257 -26.60 19.31 0.71
CA TYR A 257 -25.97 18.04 0.36
C TYR A 257 -26.87 17.30 -0.62
N ARG A 258 -26.35 16.23 -1.18
CA ARG A 258 -27.09 15.39 -2.10
C ARG A 258 -27.19 13.98 -1.57
N ARG A 259 -28.39 13.42 -1.59
CA ARG A 259 -28.71 12.04 -1.24
C ARG A 259 -29.14 11.30 -2.49
N ILE A 260 -28.49 10.17 -2.80
CA ILE A 260 -28.81 9.33 -3.96
C ILE A 260 -29.10 7.93 -3.46
N VAL A 261 -30.24 7.37 -3.84
CA VAL A 261 -30.65 6.01 -3.49
C VAL A 261 -30.52 5.11 -4.70
N LEU A 262 -29.77 4.04 -4.56
CA LEU A 262 -29.53 3.01 -5.57
C LEU A 262 -30.09 1.68 -5.10
N TRP A 263 -30.85 1.00 -5.96
CA TRP A 263 -31.22 -0.40 -5.77
C TRP A 263 -30.04 -1.31 -6.15
N VAL A 264 -29.58 -2.15 -5.23
CA VAL A 264 -28.48 -3.09 -5.45
C VAL A 264 -29.07 -4.49 -5.66
N GLU A 265 -29.11 -4.94 -6.91
CA GLU A 265 -29.75 -6.21 -7.30
C GLU A 265 -29.14 -7.42 -6.60
N ASP A 266 -27.79 -7.51 -6.54
CA ASP A 266 -27.09 -8.64 -5.92
C ASP A 266 -27.41 -8.81 -4.43
N LYS A 267 -27.81 -7.74 -3.77
CA LYS A 267 -28.12 -7.71 -2.32
C LYS A 267 -29.58 -7.59 -2.01
N GLN A 268 -30.41 -7.31 -3.01
CA GLN A 268 -31.85 -7.03 -2.86
C GLN A 268 -32.12 -5.96 -1.80
N GLU A 269 -31.28 -4.90 -1.76
CA GLU A 269 -31.38 -3.80 -0.79
C GLU A 269 -31.20 -2.44 -1.45
N GLU A 270 -31.76 -1.40 -0.83
CA GLU A 270 -31.46 -0.02 -1.18
C GLU A 270 -30.20 0.46 -0.48
N MET A 271 -29.33 1.12 -1.24
CA MET A 271 -28.14 1.74 -0.72
C MET A 271 -28.19 3.24 -0.98
N ALA A 272 -28.14 4.03 0.08
CA ALA A 272 -28.13 5.48 -0.03
C ALA A 272 -26.70 6.03 0.08
N PHE A 273 -26.35 6.95 -0.82
CA PHE A 273 -25.10 7.68 -0.86
C PHE A 273 -25.30 9.15 -0.51
N PHE A 274 -24.26 9.77 0.01
CA PHE A 274 -24.25 11.13 0.48
C PHE A 274 -23.01 11.89 0.01
N THR A 275 -23.21 13.12 -0.48
CA THR A 275 -22.11 13.94 -1.00
C THR A 275 -22.45 15.44 -0.89
N ASN A 276 -21.43 16.28 -0.81
CA ASN A 276 -21.55 17.73 -1.00
C ASN A 276 -21.30 18.15 -2.46
N HIS A 277 -21.09 17.21 -3.38
CA HIS A 277 -20.93 17.51 -4.81
C HIS A 277 -22.29 17.53 -5.50
N LEU A 278 -22.82 18.72 -5.74
CA LEU A 278 -24.18 18.89 -6.28
C LEU A 278 -24.26 18.70 -7.80
N ASP A 279 -23.15 18.90 -8.54
CA ASP A 279 -23.16 18.97 -10.02
C ASP A 279 -22.96 17.60 -10.72
N TRP A 280 -22.36 16.63 -10.05
CA TRP A 280 -22.14 15.32 -10.68
C TRP A 280 -23.43 14.58 -10.98
N GLY A 281 -23.47 13.78 -12.06
CA GLY A 281 -24.59 12.85 -12.29
C GLY A 281 -24.69 11.79 -11.18
N ALA A 282 -25.91 11.37 -10.85
CA ALA A 282 -26.15 10.35 -9.82
C ALA A 282 -25.38 9.06 -10.08
N THR A 283 -25.27 8.62 -11.36
CA THR A 283 -24.47 7.47 -11.78
C THR A 283 -22.98 7.65 -11.53
N THR A 284 -22.45 8.87 -11.62
CA THR A 284 -21.05 9.18 -11.31
C THR A 284 -20.78 8.99 -9.83
N VAL A 285 -21.62 9.53 -8.96
CA VAL A 285 -21.49 9.41 -7.49
C VAL A 285 -21.51 7.95 -7.06
N THR A 286 -22.48 7.16 -7.56
CA THR A 286 -22.57 5.74 -7.22
C THR A 286 -21.41 4.92 -7.74
N SER A 287 -20.90 5.22 -8.96
CA SER A 287 -19.74 4.57 -9.56
C SER A 287 -18.44 4.89 -8.80
N VAL A 288 -18.27 6.14 -8.39
CA VAL A 288 -17.14 6.59 -7.54
C VAL A 288 -17.14 5.85 -6.21
N TYR A 289 -18.31 5.73 -5.56
CA TYR A 289 -18.39 4.97 -4.33
C TYR A 289 -18.11 3.47 -4.52
N LYS A 290 -18.59 2.87 -5.60
CA LYS A 290 -18.30 1.47 -5.95
C LYS A 290 -16.78 1.26 -6.10
N ASP A 291 -16.06 2.22 -6.66
CA ASP A 291 -14.62 2.13 -6.86
C ASP A 291 -13.82 2.23 -5.54
N ARG A 292 -14.42 2.68 -4.44
CA ARG A 292 -13.82 2.63 -3.09
C ARG A 292 -13.33 1.23 -2.71
N TRP A 293 -13.97 0.17 -3.23
CA TRP A 293 -13.57 -1.21 -2.98
C TRP A 293 -12.09 -1.52 -3.32
N GLN A 294 -11.47 -0.69 -4.14
CA GLN A 294 -10.04 -0.85 -4.47
C GLN A 294 -9.14 -0.70 -3.23
N ILE A 295 -9.53 0.10 -2.24
CA ILE A 295 -8.75 0.23 -0.99
C ILE A 295 -8.84 -1.04 -0.14
N GLU A 296 -9.99 -1.71 -0.13
CA GLU A 296 -10.14 -2.99 0.56
C GLU A 296 -9.29 -4.09 -0.09
N SER A 297 -9.26 -4.12 -1.43
CA SER A 297 -8.37 -5.00 -2.20
C SER A 297 -6.90 -4.72 -1.93
N PHE A 298 -6.53 -3.44 -1.79
CA PHE A 298 -5.19 -3.03 -1.39
C PHE A 298 -4.86 -3.54 0.01
N PHE A 299 -5.73 -3.36 1.00
CA PHE A 299 -5.54 -3.89 2.35
C PHE A 299 -5.44 -5.40 2.40
N LYS A 300 -6.22 -6.11 1.59
CA LYS A 300 -6.09 -7.57 1.45
C LYS A 300 -4.67 -7.94 1.01
N SER A 301 -4.12 -7.24 0.03
CA SER A 301 -2.74 -7.45 -0.44
C SER A 301 -1.71 -7.12 0.64
N VAL A 302 -1.87 -6.01 1.37
CA VAL A 302 -1.00 -5.67 2.52
C VAL A 302 -1.01 -6.77 3.57
N LYS A 303 -2.19 -7.25 3.98
CA LYS A 303 -2.33 -8.32 4.99
C LYS A 303 -1.72 -9.63 4.53
N GLN A 304 -1.81 -9.96 3.24
CA GLN A 304 -1.18 -11.15 2.67
C GLN A 304 0.35 -11.07 2.69
N LEU A 305 0.92 -9.90 2.39
CA LEU A 305 2.37 -9.67 2.44
C LEU A 305 2.88 -9.67 3.87
N LEU A 306 2.20 -8.96 4.77
CA LEU A 306 2.58 -8.88 6.18
C LEU A 306 2.53 -10.22 6.90
N ARG A 307 1.75 -11.18 6.40
CA ARG A 307 1.50 -12.48 7.07
C ARG A 307 1.41 -12.34 8.58
N VAL A 308 0.41 -11.58 9.02
CA VAL A 308 0.18 -10.98 10.35
C VAL A 308 0.33 -11.92 11.58
N LYS A 309 0.60 -13.20 11.38
CA LYS A 309 0.81 -14.14 12.49
C LYS A 309 2.26 -14.16 13.01
N THR A 310 3.21 -13.57 12.28
CA THR A 310 4.64 -13.67 12.62
C THR A 310 5.36 -12.35 12.34
N PHE A 311 5.22 -11.39 13.27
CA PHE A 311 6.10 -10.23 13.27
C PHE A 311 7.51 -10.64 13.71
N VAL A 312 8.52 -10.12 12.99
CA VAL A 312 9.93 -10.43 13.27
C VAL A 312 10.50 -9.64 14.44
N GLY A 313 9.69 -8.82 15.11
CA GLY A 313 10.04 -8.07 16.32
C GLY A 313 8.79 -7.59 17.05
N THR A 314 8.88 -7.44 18.36
CA THR A 314 7.74 -7.10 19.24
C THR A 314 7.72 -5.64 19.70
N SER A 315 8.80 -4.89 19.49
CA SER A 315 8.83 -3.46 19.83
C SER A 315 7.99 -2.62 18.88
N PRO A 316 7.46 -1.46 19.31
CA PRO A 316 6.74 -0.53 18.43
C PRO A 316 7.54 -0.15 17.18
N ASN A 317 8.85 0.06 17.34
CA ASN A 317 9.73 0.42 16.24
C ASN A 317 9.89 -0.71 15.23
N ALA A 318 10.11 -1.94 15.69
CA ALA A 318 10.22 -3.12 14.82
C ALA A 318 8.93 -3.38 14.04
N LEU A 319 7.77 -3.22 14.69
CA LEU A 319 6.47 -3.35 14.04
C LEU A 319 6.28 -2.30 12.94
N LYS A 320 6.55 -1.02 13.24
CA LYS A 320 6.44 0.05 12.24
C LYS A 320 7.40 -0.17 11.08
N THR A 321 8.65 -0.54 11.36
CA THR A 321 9.63 -0.91 10.33
C THR A 321 9.10 -2.01 9.41
N GLN A 322 8.51 -3.07 9.97
CA GLN A 322 7.97 -4.17 9.18
C GLN A 322 6.75 -3.76 8.35
N ILE A 323 5.83 -2.97 8.92
CA ILE A 323 4.65 -2.47 8.19
C ILE A 323 5.09 -1.57 7.02
N TRP A 324 5.99 -0.61 7.26
CA TRP A 324 6.52 0.24 6.20
C TRP A 324 7.24 -0.56 5.13
N THR A 325 8.03 -1.57 5.51
CA THR A 325 8.68 -2.44 4.52
C THR A 325 7.68 -3.22 3.68
N ALA A 326 6.56 -3.66 4.26
CA ALA A 326 5.50 -4.31 3.49
C ALA A 326 4.79 -3.34 2.54
N LEU A 327 4.56 -2.10 2.95
CA LEU A 327 4.03 -1.06 2.06
C LEU A 327 5.01 -0.75 0.91
N ILE A 328 6.32 -0.70 1.18
CA ILE A 328 7.37 -0.56 0.16
C ILE A 328 7.32 -1.75 -0.81
N ALA A 329 7.26 -2.98 -0.31
CA ALA A 329 7.20 -4.18 -1.15
C ALA A 329 5.94 -4.19 -2.03
N LEU A 330 4.79 -3.80 -1.48
CA LEU A 330 3.55 -3.70 -2.26
C LEU A 330 3.62 -2.60 -3.32
N LEU A 331 4.20 -1.45 -2.98
CA LEU A 331 4.38 -0.35 -3.92
C LEU A 331 5.36 -0.74 -5.04
N LEU A 332 6.40 -1.50 -4.71
CA LEU A 332 7.32 -2.08 -5.68
C LEU A 332 6.60 -3.03 -6.66
N LEU A 333 5.75 -3.92 -6.14
CA LEU A 333 4.91 -4.80 -6.98
C LEU A 333 3.97 -3.98 -7.88
N LYS A 334 3.38 -2.90 -7.35
CA LYS A 334 2.58 -1.96 -8.14
C LYS A 334 3.40 -1.29 -9.25
N TYR A 335 4.60 -0.84 -8.95
CA TYR A 335 5.50 -0.28 -9.94
C TYR A 335 5.78 -1.27 -11.08
N LEU A 336 6.10 -2.52 -10.75
CA LEU A 336 6.33 -3.57 -11.73
C LEU A 336 5.07 -3.85 -12.56
N GLN A 337 3.90 -3.91 -11.92
CA GLN A 337 2.62 -4.09 -12.60
C GLN A 337 2.34 -2.96 -13.61
N LEU A 338 2.61 -1.71 -13.23
CA LEU A 338 2.42 -0.54 -14.09
C LEU A 338 3.41 -0.51 -15.27
N ARG A 339 4.61 -1.07 -15.09
CA ARG A 339 5.65 -1.13 -16.11
C ARG A 339 5.53 -2.32 -17.04
N SER A 340 4.73 -3.32 -16.67
CA SER A 340 4.54 -4.54 -17.45
C SER A 340 3.49 -4.38 -18.53
N THR A 341 3.73 -5.02 -19.67
CA THR A 341 2.73 -5.25 -20.73
C THR A 341 1.89 -6.49 -20.48
N PHE A 342 2.34 -7.39 -19.61
CA PHE A 342 1.60 -8.59 -19.21
C PHE A 342 0.53 -8.26 -18.17
N GLY A 343 -0.64 -8.88 -18.29
CA GLY A 343 -1.81 -8.63 -17.41
C GLY A 343 -1.69 -9.20 -15.98
N TRP A 344 -0.68 -8.81 -15.22
CA TRP A 344 -0.45 -9.29 -13.87
C TRP A 344 -1.57 -8.95 -12.89
N SER A 345 -2.06 -9.93 -12.15
CA SER A 345 -2.62 -9.68 -10.83
C SER A 345 -1.48 -9.49 -9.81
N LEU A 346 -1.66 -8.66 -8.79
CA LEU A 346 -0.63 -8.47 -7.75
C LEU A 346 -0.27 -9.77 -7.04
N SER A 347 -1.25 -10.65 -6.84
CA SER A 347 -1.05 -11.95 -6.18
C SER A 347 -0.14 -12.87 -6.99
N ASN A 348 -0.41 -12.99 -8.31
CA ASN A 348 0.40 -13.83 -9.20
C ASN A 348 1.80 -13.26 -9.37
N LEU A 349 1.92 -11.93 -9.55
CA LEU A 349 3.21 -11.28 -9.64
C LEU A 349 4.05 -11.53 -8.36
N CYS A 350 3.46 -11.36 -7.18
CA CYS A 350 4.13 -11.62 -5.91
C CYS A 350 4.58 -13.09 -5.79
N ALA A 351 3.70 -14.04 -6.15
CA ALA A 351 4.00 -15.47 -6.05
C ALA A 351 5.15 -15.89 -6.97
N LEU A 352 5.10 -15.48 -8.23
CA LEU A 352 6.14 -15.84 -9.21
C LEU A 352 7.46 -15.07 -8.95
N LEU A 353 7.38 -13.80 -8.58
CA LEU A 353 8.56 -13.02 -8.22
C LEU A 353 9.33 -13.66 -7.06
N ARG A 354 8.63 -14.18 -6.06
CA ARG A 354 9.23 -14.88 -4.91
C ARG A 354 10.13 -16.04 -5.34
N GLN A 355 9.69 -16.82 -6.32
CA GLN A 355 10.46 -17.96 -6.84
C GLN A 355 11.67 -17.51 -7.69
N GLN A 356 11.61 -16.31 -8.24
CA GLN A 356 12.62 -15.78 -9.17
C GLN A 356 13.64 -14.84 -8.52
N LEU A 357 13.51 -14.50 -7.21
CA LEU A 357 14.33 -13.46 -6.57
C LEU A 357 15.84 -13.62 -6.80
N PHE A 358 16.36 -14.84 -6.71
CA PHE A 358 17.79 -15.13 -6.87
C PHE A 358 18.13 -15.75 -8.23
N VAL A 359 17.19 -15.80 -9.16
CA VAL A 359 17.43 -16.25 -10.52
C VAL A 359 18.14 -15.15 -11.32
N TYR A 360 19.14 -15.54 -12.09
CA TYR A 360 19.90 -14.66 -13.00
C TYR A 360 19.17 -14.59 -14.35
N ARG A 361 18.35 -13.59 -14.50
CA ARG A 361 17.64 -13.25 -15.76
C ARG A 361 17.26 -11.77 -15.71
N ASP A 362 17.03 -11.19 -16.88
CA ASP A 362 16.58 -9.80 -16.96
C ASP A 362 15.14 -9.65 -16.45
N LEU A 363 14.94 -8.67 -15.57
CA LEU A 363 13.67 -8.42 -14.87
C LEU A 363 12.55 -8.06 -15.85
N PHE A 364 12.77 -7.07 -16.74
CA PHE A 364 11.70 -6.56 -17.59
C PHE A 364 11.31 -7.53 -18.73
N PRO A 365 12.21 -8.23 -19.42
CA PRO A 365 11.85 -9.31 -20.33
C PRO A 365 10.99 -10.38 -19.64
N TRP A 366 11.42 -10.85 -18.46
CA TRP A 366 10.63 -11.80 -17.68
C TRP A 366 9.26 -11.23 -17.26
N LEU A 367 9.22 -9.97 -16.84
CA LEU A 367 8.00 -9.32 -16.39
C LEU A 367 6.95 -9.20 -17.51
N ASN A 368 7.40 -9.00 -18.76
CA ASN A 368 6.52 -8.85 -19.92
C ASN A 368 6.11 -10.18 -20.56
N ASP A 369 6.96 -11.22 -20.39
CA ASP A 369 6.69 -12.57 -20.85
C ASP A 369 7.23 -13.60 -19.84
N PRO A 370 6.46 -13.90 -18.78
CA PRO A 370 6.94 -14.71 -17.65
C PRO A 370 7.10 -16.21 -17.98
N PHE A 371 6.50 -16.69 -19.06
CA PHE A 371 6.41 -18.11 -19.40
C PHE A 371 7.30 -18.51 -20.57
N GLN A 372 8.08 -17.58 -21.12
CA GLN A 372 9.09 -17.95 -22.10
C GLN A 372 10.16 -18.86 -21.46
N PRO A 373 10.51 -19.96 -22.12
CA PRO A 373 11.64 -20.75 -21.68
C PRO A 373 12.90 -19.85 -21.64
N PRO A 374 13.81 -20.05 -20.68
CA PRO A 374 15.07 -19.33 -20.67
C PRO A 374 15.76 -19.59 -22.03
N PRO A 375 16.51 -18.59 -22.58
CA PRO A 375 17.28 -18.83 -23.77
C PRO A 375 18.14 -20.08 -23.56
N ALA A 376 18.10 -20.99 -24.53
CA ALA A 376 18.93 -22.18 -24.46
C ALA A 376 20.35 -21.74 -24.15
N LEU A 377 20.96 -22.29 -23.11
CA LEU A 377 22.36 -22.11 -22.85
C LEU A 377 23.03 -22.54 -24.14
N ALA A 378 23.77 -21.63 -24.82
CA ALA A 378 24.56 -21.97 -25.97
C ALA A 378 25.34 -23.22 -25.58
N ASP A 379 25.24 -24.26 -26.40
CA ASP A 379 25.77 -25.58 -26.13
C ASP A 379 27.21 -25.49 -25.64
N TRP A 380 27.38 -25.67 -24.33
CA TRP A 380 28.69 -25.77 -23.72
C TRP A 380 29.38 -27.09 -24.10
N HIS A 381 28.68 -27.98 -24.81
CA HIS A 381 29.18 -29.26 -25.23
C HIS A 381 30.27 -29.19 -26.33
N ASP A 382 30.38 -28.10 -27.07
CA ASP A 382 31.43 -27.93 -28.11
C ASP A 382 32.77 -27.42 -27.59
N ARG A 383 32.94 -27.27 -26.27
CA ARG A 383 34.20 -26.87 -25.64
C ARG A 383 34.72 -27.84 -24.58
N GLN A 384 34.28 -29.06 -24.57
CA GLN A 384 34.97 -30.10 -23.84
C GLN A 384 36.24 -30.45 -24.65
N LEU A 385 37.34 -29.81 -24.24
CA LEU A 385 38.65 -30.25 -24.67
C LEU A 385 38.82 -31.71 -24.25
N THR A 386 38.83 -32.62 -25.21
CA THR A 386 39.23 -34.00 -25.03
C THR A 386 40.68 -33.97 -24.54
N LEU A 387 40.90 -34.21 -23.26
CA LEU A 387 42.22 -34.55 -22.72
C LEU A 387 42.55 -35.94 -23.25
N GLU A 388 43.35 -35.97 -24.35
CA GLU A 388 43.98 -37.20 -24.78
C GLU A 388 45.05 -37.58 -23.75
N TRP A 389 44.82 -38.64 -23.01
CA TRP A 389 45.83 -39.30 -22.20
C TRP A 389 46.75 -40.07 -23.15
N SER A 390 47.89 -39.52 -23.43
CA SER A 390 48.99 -40.33 -24.01
C SER A 390 49.51 -41.26 -22.90
N ALA A 391 49.18 -42.54 -23.01
CA ALA A 391 49.86 -43.61 -22.25
C ALA A 391 51.21 -43.80 -22.82
N SER A 392 52.24 -43.50 -22.03
CA SER A 392 53.62 -43.96 -22.22
C SER A 392 54.00 -45.00 -21.19
#